data_22bdaceba345e9df6f71cb5f3e10daf3
#
_entry.id   22bdaceba345e9df6f71cb5f3e10daf3
#
_cell.length_a   1.000
_cell.length_b   1.000
_cell.length_c   1.000
_cell.angle_alpha   90.00
_cell.angle_beta   90.00
_cell.angle_gamma   90.00
#
_symmetry.space_group_name_H-M   'P 1'
#
loop_
_entity.id
_entity.type
_entity.pdbx_description
1 polymer ?
#
loop_
_entity_poly.entity_id
_entity_poly.type
_entity_poly.pdbx_seq_one_letter_code
_entity_poly.pdbx_strand_id
1 'polypeptide(L)'
;ELRRWLVGVEEGSKSRSRARGLKARIDDLIVDDLKADEMLDEVLRAARTLPSPGWRQRLADARPDGAAEHFFQYIHQQVYARAGGKDAPYSIETTTQPCVDGLLDAADGLEAALARLAKPLAELRKILAAQLDSEASDLDSSQRLRIEAVVRSLDRRGTQQVQAWRSMLQSLHQATPGEFVDWFSVERIDGRDFDMGLHRHWVDPTQPFAEGVAEPAHGILITSASLRDSTGDDDTDWAAAMGRTSVNHLPSEPMM
;
A
#
# COMPACT_ATOMS: atom_id res chain seq x y z
N GLU A 1 6.41 7.11 1.51
CA GLU A 1 6.19 7.51 0.10
C GLU A 1 4.88 8.29 -0.08
N LEU A 2 3.73 7.81 0.46
CA LEU A 2 2.42 8.46 0.30
C LEU A 2 2.45 9.91 0.79
N ARG A 3 2.94 10.17 2.02
CA ARG A 3 3.05 11.53 2.54
C ARG A 3 3.86 12.44 1.60
N ARG A 4 4.98 11.96 1.10
CA ARG A 4 5.83 12.72 0.17
C ARG A 4 5.11 13.03 -1.16
N TRP A 5 4.28 12.12 -1.64
CA TRP A 5 3.47 12.35 -2.84
C TRP A 5 2.36 13.37 -2.59
N LEU A 6 1.77 13.39 -1.39
CA LEU A 6 0.71 14.33 -1.01
C LEU A 6 1.27 15.72 -0.70
N VAL A 7 2.23 15.79 0.22
CA VAL A 7 2.71 17.06 0.78
C VAL A 7 3.88 17.65 -0.03
N GLY A 8 4.67 16.80 -0.70
CA GLY A 8 5.90 17.20 -1.39
C GLY A 8 7.13 17.02 -0.52
N VAL A 9 8.17 17.81 -0.83
CA VAL A 9 9.42 17.80 -0.06
C VAL A 9 9.29 18.73 1.14
N GLU A 10 9.35 18.13 2.33
CA GLU A 10 9.35 18.88 3.59
C GLU A 10 10.78 19.23 4.03
N GLU A 11 10.91 20.29 4.83
CA GLU A 11 12.20 20.68 5.45
C GLU A 11 12.75 19.52 6.29
N GLY A 12 14.07 19.33 6.24
CA GLY A 12 14.73 18.19 6.89
C GLY A 12 14.81 16.90 6.07
N SER A 13 14.15 16.83 4.90
CA SER A 13 14.30 15.70 3.99
C SER A 13 15.69 15.70 3.33
N LYS A 14 16.48 14.63 3.52
CA LYS A 14 17.77 14.43 2.85
C LYS A 14 17.64 14.08 1.35
N SER A 15 16.43 14.11 0.81
CA SER A 15 16.18 13.73 -0.59
C SER A 15 16.60 14.84 -1.55
N ARG A 16 17.45 14.51 -2.51
CA ARG A 16 17.81 15.38 -3.64
C ARG A 16 16.68 15.53 -4.68
N SER A 17 15.61 14.76 -4.58
CA SER A 17 14.49 14.81 -5.52
C SER A 17 13.52 15.93 -5.13
N ARG A 18 13.28 16.85 -6.06
CA ARG A 18 12.22 17.87 -5.97
C ARG A 18 10.85 17.23 -6.25
N ALA A 19 10.37 16.37 -5.36
CA ALA A 19 9.04 15.80 -5.50
C ALA A 19 8.01 16.92 -5.28
N ARG A 20 7.24 17.23 -6.32
CA ARG A 20 6.09 18.13 -6.21
C ARG A 20 4.99 17.41 -5.44
N GLY A 21 4.43 18.05 -4.42
CA GLY A 21 3.25 17.57 -3.71
C GLY A 21 1.99 17.61 -4.58
N LEU A 22 0.90 17.09 -4.05
CA LEU A 22 -0.39 17.07 -4.74
C LEU A 22 -0.87 18.49 -5.09
N LYS A 23 -0.76 19.43 -4.15
CA LYS A 23 -1.12 20.84 -4.38
C LYS A 23 -0.44 21.40 -5.64
N ALA A 24 0.88 21.26 -5.75
CA ALA A 24 1.63 21.79 -6.90
C ALA A 24 1.34 21.06 -8.24
N ARG A 25 0.53 20.00 -8.22
CA ARG A 25 0.11 19.25 -9.41
C ARG A 25 -1.25 19.69 -9.94
N ILE A 26 -2.12 20.20 -9.05
CA ILE A 26 -3.52 20.46 -9.37
C ILE A 26 -3.96 21.90 -9.09
N ASP A 27 -3.15 22.71 -8.42
CA ASP A 27 -3.50 24.07 -7.99
C ASP A 27 -4.08 24.91 -9.14
N ASP A 28 -3.45 24.85 -10.30
CA ASP A 28 -3.90 25.54 -11.51
C ASP A 28 -5.09 24.87 -12.24
N LEU A 29 -5.46 23.67 -11.83
CA LEU A 29 -6.59 22.92 -12.38
C LEU A 29 -7.89 23.11 -11.58
N ILE A 30 -7.79 23.63 -10.36
CA ILE A 30 -8.92 23.78 -9.41
C ILE A 30 -9.16 25.25 -9.01
N VAL A 31 -8.60 26.21 -9.73
CA VAL A 31 -8.60 27.65 -9.35
C VAL A 31 -10.00 28.20 -9.01
N ASP A 32 -11.02 27.75 -9.70
CA ASP A 32 -12.40 28.22 -9.51
C ASP A 32 -13.29 27.19 -8.80
N ASP A 33 -12.72 26.09 -8.30
CA ASP A 33 -13.44 25.01 -7.61
C ASP A 33 -13.18 25.05 -6.10
N LEU A 34 -13.98 25.83 -5.38
CA LEU A 34 -13.89 25.97 -3.92
C LEU A 34 -13.99 24.62 -3.19
N LYS A 35 -14.76 23.67 -3.73
CA LYS A 35 -14.90 22.35 -3.11
C LYS A 35 -13.64 21.50 -3.30
N ALA A 36 -13.02 21.57 -4.48
CA ALA A 36 -11.75 20.90 -4.73
C ALA A 36 -10.63 21.45 -3.84
N ASP A 37 -10.58 22.77 -3.66
CA ASP A 37 -9.59 23.44 -2.79
C ASP A 37 -9.78 23.02 -1.32
N GLU A 38 -11.03 23.03 -0.82
CA GLU A 38 -11.34 22.53 0.52
C GLU A 38 -10.92 21.07 0.73
N MET A 39 -11.23 20.19 -0.23
CA MET A 39 -10.83 18.78 -0.15
C MET A 39 -9.31 18.60 -0.20
N LEU A 40 -8.61 19.40 -1.01
CA LEU A 40 -7.16 19.40 -1.06
C LEU A 40 -6.55 19.80 0.30
N ASP A 41 -7.06 20.84 0.93
CA ASP A 41 -6.62 21.30 2.24
C ASP A 41 -6.90 20.23 3.33
N GLU A 42 -8.05 19.54 3.28
CA GLU A 42 -8.33 18.41 4.17
C GLU A 42 -7.36 17.26 3.97
N VAL A 43 -7.05 16.90 2.71
CA VAL A 43 -6.04 15.88 2.38
C VAL A 43 -4.68 16.24 2.97
N LEU A 44 -4.22 17.47 2.76
CA LEU A 44 -2.91 17.93 3.25
C LEU A 44 -2.85 17.95 4.78
N ARG A 45 -3.96 18.30 5.44
CA ARG A 45 -4.09 18.27 6.90
C ARG A 45 -4.06 16.84 7.42
N ALA A 46 -4.85 15.93 6.84
CA ALA A 46 -4.89 14.54 7.23
C ALA A 46 -3.57 13.80 6.95
N ALA A 47 -2.86 14.15 5.88
CA ALA A 47 -1.56 13.58 5.55
C ALA A 47 -0.46 13.81 6.62
N ARG A 48 -0.66 14.77 7.53
CA ARG A 48 0.27 15.03 8.65
C ARG A 48 0.31 13.87 9.65
N THR A 49 -0.70 13.01 9.68
CA THR A 49 -0.72 11.80 10.52
C THR A 49 0.17 10.68 10.00
N LEU A 50 0.63 10.77 8.75
CA LEU A 50 1.58 9.83 8.16
C LEU A 50 3.02 10.18 8.62
N PRO A 51 3.95 9.20 8.65
CA PRO A 51 5.30 9.43 9.15
C PRO A 51 6.01 10.57 8.41
N SER A 52 6.57 11.51 9.18
CA SER A 52 7.33 12.65 8.66
C SER A 52 8.84 12.38 8.62
N PRO A 53 9.63 13.21 7.94
CA PRO A 53 11.10 13.10 7.99
C PRO A 53 11.60 13.03 9.44
N GLY A 54 12.55 12.13 9.72
CA GLY A 54 13.09 11.92 11.07
C GLY A 54 12.27 11.00 11.97
N TRP A 55 11.20 10.36 11.49
CA TRP A 55 10.36 9.45 12.26
C TRP A 55 11.15 8.33 12.97
N ARG A 56 12.18 7.77 12.33
CA ARG A 56 13.04 6.73 12.92
C ARG A 56 13.78 7.24 14.17
N GLN A 57 14.29 8.46 14.13
CA GLN A 57 14.95 9.06 15.30
C GLN A 57 13.94 9.29 16.43
N ARG A 58 12.73 9.77 16.11
CA ARG A 58 11.68 9.94 17.11
C ARG A 58 11.27 8.62 17.77
N LEU A 59 11.21 7.53 17.01
CA LEU A 59 10.95 6.20 17.58
C LEU A 59 12.10 5.74 18.48
N ALA A 60 13.36 5.94 18.05
CA ALA A 60 14.53 5.62 18.87
C ALA A 60 14.55 6.41 20.19
N ASP A 61 14.09 7.66 20.16
CA ASP A 61 13.98 8.56 21.32
C ASP A 61 12.70 8.31 22.15
N ALA A 62 11.88 7.30 21.79
CA ALA A 62 10.56 7.01 22.40
C ALA A 62 9.61 8.23 22.38
N ARG A 63 9.62 9.02 21.32
CA ARG A 63 8.79 10.21 21.10
C ARG A 63 8.06 10.15 19.76
N PRO A 64 7.21 9.14 19.51
CA PRO A 64 6.46 9.03 18.28
C PRO A 64 5.54 10.24 18.08
N ASP A 65 5.41 10.67 16.81
CA ASP A 65 4.52 11.75 16.40
C ASP A 65 3.44 11.22 15.46
N GLY A 66 2.20 11.33 15.88
CA GLY A 66 1.04 10.88 15.11
C GLY A 66 0.79 9.38 15.16
N ALA A 67 -0.38 8.98 14.65
CA ALA A 67 -0.90 7.63 14.80
C ALA A 67 -0.02 6.55 14.15
N ALA A 68 0.59 6.86 13.01
CA ALA A 68 1.44 5.89 12.32
C ALA A 68 2.73 5.58 13.09
N GLU A 69 3.37 6.59 13.67
CA GLU A 69 4.59 6.39 14.45
C GLU A 69 4.29 5.68 15.78
N HIS A 70 3.15 5.96 16.40
CA HIS A 70 2.68 5.20 17.56
C HIS A 70 2.49 3.72 17.22
N PHE A 71 1.83 3.40 16.12
CA PHE A 71 1.66 2.01 15.70
C PHE A 71 3.01 1.35 15.41
N PHE A 72 3.94 2.02 14.75
CA PHE A 72 5.29 1.52 14.50
C PHE A 72 6.06 1.25 15.81
N GLN A 73 5.88 2.07 16.84
CA GLN A 73 6.49 1.82 18.14
C GLN A 73 6.05 0.48 18.73
N TYR A 74 4.77 0.11 18.60
CA TYR A 74 4.27 -1.18 19.08
C TYR A 74 4.70 -2.35 18.21
N ILE A 75 4.80 -2.17 16.88
CA ILE A 75 5.43 -3.17 16.01
C ILE A 75 6.86 -3.45 16.47
N HIS A 76 7.66 -2.40 16.68
CA HIS A 76 9.02 -2.52 17.16
C HIS A 76 9.08 -3.28 18.49
N GLN A 77 8.23 -2.94 19.45
CA GLN A 77 8.15 -3.63 20.74
C GLN A 77 7.82 -5.12 20.57
N GLN A 78 6.83 -5.46 19.74
CA GLN A 78 6.44 -6.86 19.50
C GLN A 78 7.54 -7.66 18.83
N VAL A 79 8.16 -7.12 17.79
CA VAL A 79 9.24 -7.79 17.05
C VAL A 79 10.42 -8.08 17.98
N TYR A 80 10.88 -7.09 18.74
CA TYR A 80 12.03 -7.25 19.64
C TYR A 80 11.74 -8.11 20.88
N ALA A 81 10.50 -8.12 21.38
CA ALA A 81 10.12 -8.98 22.48
C ALA A 81 10.23 -10.48 22.14
N ARG A 82 10.08 -10.83 20.86
CA ARG A 82 10.06 -12.22 20.38
C ARG A 82 11.33 -12.64 19.65
N ALA A 83 12.05 -11.70 19.08
CA ALA A 83 13.33 -11.97 18.45
C ALA A 83 14.40 -12.14 19.52
N GLY A 84 14.90 -13.33 19.72
CA GLY A 84 15.83 -13.73 20.78
C GLY A 84 17.18 -12.99 20.84
N GLY A 85 17.35 -11.82 20.21
CA GLY A 85 18.57 -11.01 20.30
C GLY A 85 18.49 -9.71 19.53
N LYS A 86 18.88 -8.61 20.20
CA LYS A 86 18.96 -7.25 19.62
C LYS A 86 20.09 -7.07 18.61
N ASP A 87 21.04 -8.00 18.57
CA ASP A 87 22.28 -7.87 17.80
C ASP A 87 22.26 -8.57 16.43
N ALA A 88 21.07 -9.05 15.98
CA ALA A 88 20.96 -9.64 14.66
C ALA A 88 21.28 -8.57 13.58
N PRO A 89 22.22 -8.85 12.65
CA PRO A 89 22.55 -7.89 11.58
C PRO A 89 21.47 -7.80 10.50
N TYR A 90 20.58 -8.79 10.46
CA TYR A 90 19.52 -8.96 9.47
C TYR A 90 18.16 -8.49 9.98
N SER A 91 17.24 -8.32 9.05
CA SER A 91 15.82 -8.02 9.34
C SER A 91 15.21 -9.08 10.26
N ILE A 92 14.30 -8.65 11.11
CA ILE A 92 13.65 -9.46 12.14
C ILE A 92 12.16 -9.48 11.85
N GLU A 93 11.55 -10.65 11.92
CA GLU A 93 10.14 -10.86 11.66
C GLU A 93 9.48 -11.61 12.82
N THR A 94 8.18 -11.37 13.00
CA THR A 94 7.37 -12.09 13.99
C THR A 94 5.91 -12.18 13.55
N THR A 95 5.22 -13.18 14.08
CA THR A 95 3.76 -13.31 13.91
C THR A 95 3.01 -12.10 14.48
N THR A 96 1.85 -11.77 13.91
CA THR A 96 0.99 -10.70 14.40
C THR A 96 0.37 -11.04 15.75
N GLN A 97 0.03 -12.29 15.99
CA GLN A 97 -0.64 -12.75 17.20
C GLN A 97 0.26 -13.60 18.11
N PRO A 98 0.04 -13.55 19.44
CA PRO A 98 -0.80 -12.59 20.20
C PRO A 98 -0.18 -11.19 20.16
N CYS A 99 -1.00 -10.14 20.15
CA CYS A 99 -0.51 -8.75 20.18
C CYS A 99 0.06 -8.38 21.56
N VAL A 100 1.09 -7.52 21.60
CA VAL A 100 1.51 -6.85 22.83
C VAL A 100 0.43 -5.86 23.27
N ASP A 101 0.37 -5.60 24.58
CA ASP A 101 -0.60 -4.67 25.16
C ASP A 101 -0.49 -3.28 24.50
N GLY A 102 -1.62 -2.72 24.08
CA GLY A 102 -1.71 -1.41 23.43
C GLY A 102 -1.50 -1.41 21.90
N LEU A 103 -1.07 -2.53 21.28
CA LEU A 103 -0.87 -2.60 19.83
C LEU A 103 -2.19 -2.45 19.07
N LEU A 104 -3.26 -3.10 19.52
CA LEU A 104 -4.58 -3.01 18.88
C LEU A 104 -5.15 -1.60 19.00
N ASP A 105 -5.03 -0.93 20.15
CA ASP A 105 -5.46 0.46 20.32
C ASP A 105 -4.70 1.41 19.37
N ALA A 106 -3.41 1.18 19.19
CA ALA A 106 -2.60 1.94 18.25
C ALA A 106 -2.99 1.66 16.79
N ALA A 107 -3.35 0.41 16.46
CA ALA A 107 -3.87 0.03 15.14
C ALA A 107 -5.20 0.74 14.84
N ASP A 108 -6.12 0.77 15.80
CA ASP A 108 -7.40 1.49 15.70
C ASP A 108 -7.19 2.99 15.52
N GLY A 109 -6.24 3.56 16.26
CA GLY A 109 -5.86 4.97 16.12
C GLY A 109 -5.34 5.30 14.73
N LEU A 110 -4.52 4.41 14.16
CA LEU A 110 -4.01 4.56 12.79
C LEU A 110 -5.11 4.34 11.75
N GLU A 111 -5.96 3.33 11.93
CA GLU A 111 -7.12 3.08 11.05
C GLU A 111 -8.01 4.32 10.97
N ALA A 112 -8.38 4.90 12.10
CA ALA A 112 -9.18 6.11 12.17
C ALA A 112 -8.49 7.32 11.49
N ALA A 113 -7.16 7.44 11.61
CA ALA A 113 -6.39 8.47 10.92
C ALA A 113 -6.39 8.28 9.40
N LEU A 114 -6.23 7.04 8.94
CA LEU A 114 -6.31 6.69 7.51
C LEU A 114 -7.73 6.87 6.96
N ALA A 115 -8.77 6.60 7.74
CA ALA A 115 -10.16 6.86 7.35
C ALA A 115 -10.41 8.36 7.11
N ARG A 116 -9.87 9.23 7.98
CA ARG A 116 -9.93 10.70 7.79
C ARG A 116 -9.18 11.17 6.55
N LEU A 117 -8.12 10.47 6.13
CA LEU A 117 -7.40 10.75 4.89
C LEU A 117 -8.13 10.22 3.66
N ALA A 118 -8.70 9.02 3.74
CA ALA A 118 -9.35 8.34 2.61
C ALA A 118 -10.56 9.15 2.06
N LYS A 119 -11.36 9.73 2.94
CA LYS A 119 -12.58 10.46 2.56
C LYS A 119 -12.31 11.64 1.64
N PRO A 120 -11.50 12.65 2.01
CA PRO A 120 -11.22 13.79 1.14
C PRO A 120 -10.43 13.38 -0.12
N LEU A 121 -9.57 12.35 -0.07
CA LEU A 121 -8.91 11.82 -1.27
C LEU A 121 -9.91 11.28 -2.29
N ALA A 122 -10.91 10.52 -1.84
CA ALA A 122 -11.95 9.98 -2.71
C ALA A 122 -12.83 11.09 -3.31
N GLU A 123 -13.20 12.10 -2.51
CA GLU A 123 -13.99 13.25 -3.01
C GLU A 123 -13.18 14.09 -4.01
N LEU A 124 -11.92 14.39 -3.72
CA LEU A 124 -11.05 15.12 -4.65
C LEU A 124 -10.89 14.36 -5.98
N ARG A 125 -10.73 13.03 -5.93
CA ARG A 125 -10.69 12.18 -7.12
C ARG A 125 -11.98 12.31 -7.94
N LYS A 126 -13.16 12.28 -7.29
CA LYS A 126 -14.46 12.41 -7.96
C LYS A 126 -14.61 13.78 -8.64
N ILE A 127 -14.22 14.85 -7.97
CA ILE A 127 -14.28 16.21 -8.52
C ILE A 127 -13.41 16.29 -9.78
N LEU A 128 -12.16 15.88 -9.71
CA LEU A 128 -11.24 15.91 -10.85
C LEU A 128 -11.70 14.99 -12.00
N ALA A 129 -12.28 13.82 -11.70
CA ALA A 129 -12.83 12.95 -12.72
C ALA A 129 -14.05 13.59 -13.41
N ALA A 130 -14.94 14.24 -12.65
CA ALA A 130 -16.10 14.92 -13.21
C ALA A 130 -15.73 16.07 -14.14
N GLN A 131 -14.59 16.75 -13.92
CA GLN A 131 -14.08 17.78 -14.83
C GLN A 131 -13.74 17.21 -16.21
N LEU A 132 -13.26 15.96 -16.30
CA LEU A 132 -12.95 15.30 -17.58
C LEU A 132 -14.22 14.99 -18.39
N ASP A 133 -15.31 14.66 -17.69
CA ASP A 133 -16.59 14.27 -18.30
C ASP A 133 -17.47 15.50 -18.62
N SER A 134 -17.11 16.67 -18.11
CA SER A 134 -17.89 17.90 -18.33
C SER A 134 -17.66 18.47 -19.73
N GLU A 135 -18.71 18.56 -20.54
CA GLU A 135 -18.68 19.22 -21.84
C GLU A 135 -18.46 20.76 -21.73
N ALA A 136 -18.75 21.33 -20.55
CA ALA A 136 -18.58 22.75 -20.26
C ALA A 136 -17.13 23.11 -19.82
N SER A 137 -16.25 22.15 -19.66
CA SER A 137 -14.86 22.41 -19.27
C SER A 137 -14.01 22.81 -20.49
N ASP A 138 -13.48 24.03 -20.49
CA ASP A 138 -12.53 24.55 -21.50
C ASP A 138 -11.11 23.96 -21.31
N LEU A 139 -10.99 22.71 -20.94
CA LEU A 139 -9.71 22.05 -20.72
C LEU A 139 -8.99 21.79 -22.04
N ASP A 140 -7.73 22.21 -22.12
CA ASP A 140 -6.86 21.80 -23.21
C ASP A 140 -6.38 20.34 -23.07
N SER A 141 -5.79 19.79 -24.13
CA SER A 141 -5.33 18.41 -24.15
C SER A 141 -4.27 18.11 -23.06
N SER A 142 -3.42 19.07 -22.72
CA SER A 142 -2.40 18.94 -21.69
C SER A 142 -3.01 18.87 -20.29
N GLN A 143 -4.00 19.74 -20.03
CA GLN A 143 -4.75 19.73 -18.77
C GLN A 143 -5.53 18.43 -18.59
N ARG A 144 -6.20 17.93 -19.63
CA ARG A 144 -6.89 16.62 -19.61
C ARG A 144 -5.95 15.49 -19.24
N LEU A 145 -4.81 15.36 -19.90
CA LEU A 145 -3.81 14.33 -19.60
C LEU A 145 -3.25 14.44 -18.16
N ARG A 146 -3.08 15.67 -17.67
CA ARG A 146 -2.64 15.89 -16.29
C ARG A 146 -3.71 15.45 -15.28
N ILE A 147 -4.97 15.82 -15.49
CA ILE A 147 -6.08 15.40 -14.61
C ILE A 147 -6.20 13.89 -14.62
N GLU A 148 -6.17 13.22 -15.77
CA GLU A 148 -6.19 11.75 -15.86
C GLU A 148 -5.05 11.10 -15.08
N ALA A 149 -3.83 11.64 -15.19
CA ALA A 149 -2.66 11.11 -14.47
C ALA A 149 -2.81 11.28 -12.96
N VAL A 150 -3.37 12.40 -12.50
CA VAL A 150 -3.65 12.66 -11.09
C VAL A 150 -4.77 11.75 -10.59
N VAL A 151 -5.89 11.64 -11.32
CA VAL A 151 -7.02 10.76 -10.97
C VAL A 151 -6.56 9.31 -10.81
N ARG A 152 -5.78 8.77 -11.77
CA ARG A 152 -5.19 7.43 -11.65
C ARG A 152 -4.26 7.28 -10.46
N SER A 153 -3.50 8.33 -10.12
CA SER A 153 -2.61 8.31 -8.96
C SER A 153 -3.38 8.38 -7.64
N LEU A 154 -4.46 9.18 -7.57
CA LEU A 154 -5.38 9.25 -6.44
C LEU A 154 -6.09 7.93 -6.23
N ASP A 155 -6.54 7.28 -7.30
CA ASP A 155 -7.19 5.97 -7.21
C ASP A 155 -6.24 4.92 -6.63
N ARG A 156 -5.07 4.75 -7.24
CA ARG A 156 -4.11 3.73 -6.82
C ARG A 156 -3.53 3.98 -5.43
N ARG A 157 -3.06 5.20 -5.15
CA ARG A 157 -2.34 5.53 -3.90
C ARG A 157 -3.27 5.99 -2.79
N GLY A 158 -4.31 6.74 -3.13
CA GLY A 158 -5.25 7.30 -2.18
C GLY A 158 -6.36 6.32 -1.83
N THR A 159 -7.03 5.75 -2.83
CA THR A 159 -8.18 4.87 -2.59
C THR A 159 -7.73 3.45 -2.31
N GLN A 160 -7.08 2.78 -3.27
CA GLN A 160 -6.77 1.34 -3.17
C GLN A 160 -5.74 1.07 -2.06
N GLN A 161 -4.61 1.75 -2.06
CA GLN A 161 -3.55 1.51 -1.08
C GLN A 161 -3.96 1.87 0.35
N VAL A 162 -4.62 3.02 0.55
CA VAL A 162 -5.09 3.42 1.88
C VAL A 162 -6.18 2.49 2.39
N GLN A 163 -7.10 2.05 1.51
CA GLN A 163 -8.12 1.07 1.88
C GLN A 163 -7.51 -0.30 2.23
N ALA A 164 -6.51 -0.77 1.49
CA ALA A 164 -5.80 -1.99 1.82
C ALA A 164 -5.13 -1.93 3.21
N TRP A 165 -4.46 -0.82 3.52
CA TRP A 165 -3.88 -0.62 4.86
C TRP A 165 -4.93 -0.62 5.96
N ARG A 166 -6.07 0.06 5.76
CA ARG A 166 -7.18 0.07 6.70
C ARG A 166 -7.73 -1.35 6.96
N SER A 167 -7.96 -2.11 5.89
CA SER A 167 -8.42 -3.49 6.00
C SER A 167 -7.44 -4.39 6.75
N MET A 168 -6.14 -4.22 6.52
CA MET A 168 -5.11 -4.96 7.26
C MET A 168 -5.10 -4.60 8.75
N LEU A 169 -5.23 -3.31 9.12
CA LEU A 169 -5.30 -2.89 10.51
C LEU A 169 -6.55 -3.46 11.21
N GLN A 170 -7.70 -3.39 10.54
CA GLN A 170 -8.96 -3.97 11.06
C GLN A 170 -8.86 -5.49 11.26
N SER A 171 -8.14 -6.19 10.38
CA SER A 171 -7.98 -7.64 10.48
C SER A 171 -7.12 -8.10 11.66
N LEU A 172 -6.33 -7.21 12.29
CA LEU A 172 -5.54 -7.56 13.49
C LEU A 172 -6.39 -7.99 14.69
N HIS A 173 -7.66 -7.61 14.73
CA HIS A 173 -8.62 -8.04 15.77
C HIS A 173 -9.11 -9.48 15.59
N GLN A 174 -8.76 -10.13 14.49
CA GLN A 174 -9.21 -11.48 14.13
C GLN A 174 -8.02 -12.37 13.80
N ALA A 175 -8.26 -13.67 13.70
CA ALA A 175 -7.29 -14.59 13.15
C ALA A 175 -7.04 -14.26 11.68
N THR A 176 -5.79 -14.35 11.23
CA THR A 176 -5.45 -14.20 9.81
C THR A 176 -6.23 -15.23 8.99
N PRO A 177 -6.97 -14.82 7.94
CA PRO A 177 -7.64 -15.77 7.05
C PRO A 177 -6.64 -16.75 6.42
N GLY A 178 -7.08 -18.00 6.20
CA GLY A 178 -6.19 -19.09 5.78
C GLY A 178 -5.49 -18.90 4.44
N GLU A 179 -6.03 -18.02 3.58
CA GLU A 179 -5.43 -17.65 2.31
C GLU A 179 -4.27 -16.65 2.43
N PHE A 180 -4.03 -16.08 3.63
CA PHE A 180 -2.98 -15.09 3.88
C PHE A 180 -2.00 -15.52 4.96
N VAL A 181 -0.81 -14.95 4.87
CA VAL A 181 0.16 -14.91 5.97
C VAL A 181 0.39 -13.45 6.35
N ASP A 182 0.19 -13.13 7.65
CA ASP A 182 0.43 -11.83 8.22
C ASP A 182 1.62 -11.87 9.17
N TRP A 183 2.51 -10.86 9.07
CA TRP A 183 3.63 -10.72 10.00
C TRP A 183 4.02 -9.27 10.20
N PHE A 184 4.67 -9.01 11.33
CA PHE A 184 5.39 -7.77 11.57
C PHE A 184 6.87 -7.96 11.24
N SER A 185 7.48 -6.94 10.65
CA SER A 185 8.92 -6.90 10.44
C SER A 185 9.56 -5.60 10.91
N VAL A 186 10.83 -5.69 11.28
CA VAL A 186 11.76 -4.57 11.37
C VAL A 186 12.89 -4.86 10.39
N GLU A 187 12.95 -4.07 9.32
CA GLU A 187 14.04 -4.14 8.35
C GLU A 187 15.30 -3.52 8.94
N ARG A 188 16.43 -4.22 8.80
CA ARG A 188 17.71 -3.77 9.31
C ARG A 188 18.78 -3.73 8.23
N ILE A 189 19.59 -2.68 8.26
CA ILE A 189 20.76 -2.54 7.40
C ILE A 189 21.95 -2.25 8.32
N ASP A 190 22.98 -3.07 8.23
CA ASP A 190 24.20 -2.98 9.07
C ASP A 190 23.86 -2.88 10.58
N GLY A 191 22.91 -3.68 11.05
CA GLY A 191 22.48 -3.71 12.44
C GLY A 191 21.66 -2.52 12.91
N ARG A 192 21.24 -1.62 12.00
CA ARG A 192 20.39 -0.46 12.30
C ARG A 192 19.00 -0.64 11.72
N ASP A 193 17.99 -0.29 12.49
CA ASP A 193 16.61 -0.32 12.05
C ASP A 193 16.40 0.70 10.92
N PHE A 194 15.95 0.20 9.78
CA PHE A 194 15.76 1.01 8.57
C PHE A 194 14.29 1.27 8.25
N ASP A 195 13.46 0.23 8.32
CA ASP A 195 12.01 0.33 8.13
C ASP A 195 11.30 -0.69 9.00
N MET A 196 9.99 -0.55 9.16
CA MET A 196 9.16 -1.51 9.89
C MET A 196 7.73 -1.47 9.38
N GLY A 197 7.02 -2.58 9.53
CA GLY A 197 5.65 -2.65 9.04
C GLY A 197 4.90 -3.92 9.37
N LEU A 198 3.63 -3.86 9.02
CA LEU A 198 2.71 -4.98 8.92
C LEU A 198 2.65 -5.43 7.46
N HIS A 199 2.84 -6.71 7.23
CA HIS A 199 2.87 -7.32 5.90
C HIS A 199 1.78 -8.38 5.79
N ARG A 200 1.24 -8.53 4.59
CA ARG A 200 0.32 -9.59 4.20
C ARG A 200 0.70 -10.14 2.84
N HIS A 201 0.86 -11.45 2.74
CA HIS A 201 1.04 -12.13 1.47
C HIS A 201 0.00 -13.24 1.31
N TRP A 202 -0.34 -13.51 0.08
CA TRP A 202 -1.11 -14.69 -0.27
C TRP A 202 -0.28 -15.95 -0.01
N VAL A 203 -0.89 -16.97 0.58
CA VAL A 203 -0.28 -18.32 0.69
C VAL A 203 -0.11 -18.91 -0.70
N ASP A 204 -1.13 -18.77 -1.53
CA ASP A 204 -1.07 -19.11 -2.95
C ASP A 204 -1.10 -17.83 -3.82
N PRO A 205 0.05 -17.38 -4.34
CA PRO A 205 0.12 -16.17 -5.17
C PRO A 205 -0.54 -16.34 -6.55
N THR A 206 -0.89 -17.56 -6.95
CA THR A 206 -1.55 -17.80 -8.24
C THR A 206 -3.03 -17.43 -8.21
N GLN A 207 -3.68 -17.45 -7.03
CA GLN A 207 -5.06 -17.03 -6.86
C GLN A 207 -5.31 -15.56 -7.25
N PRO A 208 -4.62 -14.55 -6.71
CA PRO A 208 -4.84 -13.17 -7.12
C PRO A 208 -4.45 -12.90 -8.58
N PHE A 209 -3.55 -13.70 -9.16
CA PHE A 209 -3.28 -13.62 -10.60
C PHE A 209 -4.46 -14.15 -11.42
N ALA A 210 -5.08 -15.26 -11.02
CA ALA A 210 -6.29 -15.78 -11.67
C ALA A 210 -7.41 -14.72 -11.63
N GLU A 211 -7.76 -14.22 -10.46
CA GLU A 211 -8.87 -13.28 -10.26
C GLU A 211 -8.62 -11.91 -10.93
N GLY A 212 -7.41 -11.37 -10.80
CA GLY A 212 -7.08 -10.01 -11.24
C GLY A 212 -6.63 -9.88 -12.70
N VAL A 213 -6.14 -10.96 -13.30
CA VAL A 213 -5.52 -10.93 -14.63
C VAL A 213 -6.14 -11.97 -15.57
N ALA A 214 -6.24 -13.22 -15.12
CA ALA A 214 -6.62 -14.31 -16.02
C ALA A 214 -8.12 -14.32 -16.34
N GLU A 215 -8.98 -14.21 -15.35
CA GLU A 215 -10.44 -14.19 -15.55
C GLU A 215 -10.94 -13.02 -16.41
N PRO A 216 -10.51 -11.76 -16.21
CA PRO A 216 -10.98 -10.65 -17.02
C PRO A 216 -10.38 -10.63 -18.43
N ALA A 217 -9.36 -11.44 -18.73
CA ALA A 217 -8.72 -11.48 -20.04
C ALA A 217 -9.53 -12.30 -21.05
N HIS A 218 -9.59 -11.86 -22.30
CA HIS A 218 -10.20 -12.65 -23.39
C HIS A 218 -9.41 -13.93 -23.71
N GLY A 219 -8.16 -14.01 -23.31
CA GLY A 219 -7.30 -15.15 -23.46
C GLY A 219 -5.91 -14.85 -22.92
N ILE A 220 -5.21 -15.86 -22.42
CA ILE A 220 -3.84 -15.74 -21.90
C ILE A 220 -2.98 -16.83 -22.55
N LEU A 221 -1.79 -16.43 -23.00
CA LEU A 221 -0.74 -17.33 -23.40
C LEU A 221 0.41 -17.25 -22.40
N ILE A 222 0.70 -18.35 -21.73
CA ILE A 222 1.85 -18.47 -20.82
C ILE A 222 2.89 -19.36 -21.50
N THR A 223 4.10 -18.84 -21.62
CA THR A 223 5.22 -19.55 -22.26
C THR A 223 6.50 -19.38 -21.46
N SER A 224 7.22 -20.46 -21.27
CA SER A 224 8.54 -20.47 -20.62
C SER A 224 9.31 -21.72 -21.05
N ALA A 225 10.61 -21.63 -21.19
CA ALA A 225 11.47 -22.78 -21.44
C ALA A 225 11.46 -23.81 -20.28
N SER A 226 11.11 -23.38 -19.08
CA SER A 226 11.02 -24.19 -17.84
C SER A 226 9.58 -24.33 -17.34
N LEU A 227 8.59 -24.17 -18.20
CA LEU A 227 7.19 -24.25 -17.79
C LEU A 227 6.82 -25.65 -17.31
N ARG A 228 7.27 -26.66 -18.06
CA ARG A 228 7.08 -28.08 -17.76
C ARG A 228 8.32 -28.65 -17.07
N ASP A 229 8.12 -29.40 -16.02
CA ASP A 229 9.20 -30.19 -15.41
C ASP A 229 9.58 -31.36 -16.33
N SER A 230 10.73 -31.94 -16.12
CA SER A 230 11.22 -33.09 -16.92
C SER A 230 11.43 -34.30 -16.02
N THR A 231 10.36 -34.72 -15.31
CA THR A 231 10.42 -35.88 -14.40
C THR A 231 10.30 -37.21 -15.16
N GLY A 232 9.82 -37.20 -16.40
CA GLY A 232 9.57 -38.35 -17.23
C GLY A 232 8.11 -38.84 -17.18
N ASP A 233 7.26 -38.17 -16.38
CA ASP A 233 5.81 -38.39 -16.34
C ASP A 233 5.10 -37.11 -16.80
N ASP A 234 4.57 -37.13 -18.00
CA ASP A 234 3.95 -35.97 -18.64
C ASP A 234 2.75 -35.44 -17.87
N ASP A 235 1.93 -36.30 -17.26
CA ASP A 235 0.74 -35.87 -16.50
C ASP A 235 1.15 -35.09 -15.23
N THR A 236 2.16 -35.59 -14.52
CA THR A 236 2.71 -34.91 -13.34
C THR A 236 3.37 -33.58 -13.71
N ASP A 237 4.13 -33.56 -14.80
CA ASP A 237 4.84 -32.36 -15.27
C ASP A 237 3.85 -31.26 -15.69
N TRP A 238 2.77 -31.61 -16.38
CA TRP A 238 1.73 -30.63 -16.75
C TRP A 238 0.87 -30.21 -15.56
N ALA A 239 0.54 -31.11 -14.64
CA ALA A 239 -0.18 -30.75 -13.41
C ALA A 239 0.58 -29.70 -12.59
N ALA A 240 1.91 -29.85 -12.49
CA ALA A 240 2.79 -28.88 -11.84
C ALA A 240 2.79 -27.53 -12.59
N ALA A 241 2.83 -27.55 -13.91
CA ALA A 241 2.78 -26.34 -14.74
C ALA A 241 1.44 -25.59 -14.56
N MET A 242 0.31 -26.32 -14.57
CA MET A 242 -1.02 -25.75 -14.33
C MET A 242 -1.14 -25.11 -12.95
N GLY A 243 -0.59 -25.75 -11.91
CA GLY A 243 -0.56 -25.17 -10.56
C GLY A 243 0.23 -23.85 -10.49
N ARG A 244 1.40 -23.80 -11.13
CA ARG A 244 2.26 -22.59 -11.13
C ARG A 244 1.69 -21.42 -11.93
N THR A 245 0.80 -21.70 -12.88
CA THR A 245 0.26 -20.70 -13.82
C THR A 245 -1.16 -20.26 -13.51
N SER A 246 -1.68 -20.60 -12.34
CA SER A 246 -3.06 -20.29 -11.89
C SER A 246 -4.19 -20.93 -12.67
N VAL A 247 -3.89 -21.81 -13.63
CA VAL A 247 -4.89 -22.46 -14.48
C VAL A 247 -5.92 -23.25 -13.64
N ASN A 248 -5.48 -23.82 -12.52
CA ASN A 248 -6.36 -24.57 -11.61
C ASN A 248 -7.47 -23.71 -10.96
N HIS A 249 -7.34 -22.39 -10.99
CA HIS A 249 -8.36 -21.45 -10.49
C HIS A 249 -9.33 -20.98 -11.58
N LEU A 250 -9.08 -21.32 -12.84
CA LEU A 250 -9.92 -20.88 -13.95
C LEU A 250 -11.04 -21.89 -14.25
N PRO A 251 -12.21 -21.40 -14.70
CA PRO A 251 -13.37 -22.28 -14.97
C PRO A 251 -13.26 -23.08 -16.27
N SER A 252 -12.22 -22.84 -17.09
CA SER A 252 -12.02 -23.49 -18.39
C SER A 252 -10.79 -24.38 -18.40
N GLU A 253 -10.85 -25.50 -19.11
CA GLU A 253 -9.69 -26.35 -19.31
C GLU A 253 -8.65 -25.68 -20.22
N PRO A 254 -7.35 -25.77 -19.90
CA PRO A 254 -6.28 -25.23 -20.73
C PRO A 254 -6.11 -26.08 -21.99
N MET A 255 -5.73 -25.43 -23.09
CA MET A 255 -5.14 -26.14 -24.26
C MET A 255 -3.64 -26.32 -23.99
N MET A 256 -3.19 -27.53 -23.90
CA MET A 256 -1.78 -27.90 -23.71
C MET A 256 -1.11 -28.25 -25.03
#